data_7563f9db065449946bc498466e6dff2f
#
_entry.id   7563f9db065449946bc498466e6dff2f
#
_cell.length_a   1.000
_cell.length_b   1.000
_cell.length_c   1.000
_cell.angle_alpha   90.00
_cell.angle_beta   90.00
_cell.angle_gamma   90.00
#
_symmetry.space_group_name_H-M   'P 1'
#
loop_
_entity.id
_entity.type
_entity.pdbx_description
1 polymer ?
#
loop_
_entity_poly.entity_id
_entity_poly.type
_entity_poly.pdbx_seq_one_letter_code
_entity_poly.pdbx_strand_id
1 'polypeptide(L)'
;MRNLLLIGLFLIPTLASAQRNNGKGMIYLDENRRPVLRENIMIPAVNGFEVLKCDFHTHTVFSDGHVWPNVRNQEAWQEGLDALAITDHIEYTPHKEDVNVAHNRGYALLVESAKMSNILLVKGSEITRNTPPGHFNAIFTGDASGYTEDRSGEQDRSAVMKAAAQNAFIFWNHHGWQPGIEGSYEWIDLVEDLYKSKALHGIEVINGFGIHLKALDWCIDKGLTVMASSDMHNLVAHEYDRSKDYVHRTMTLVMAEDRTPEAIREALDAGRTVAWASKYLAGKEEHVRALFGACVHLLPSHYTEVKANGNKTNWYEIRNNSDLYFELELKEGNGTRHVVLYPRAAQLISAPAGTTSLTYDVTSTYVRSDTHLSVVLPLK
;
A
#
# COMPACT_ATOMS: atom_id res chain seq x y z
N MET A 1 42.91 -7.09 48.57
CA MET A 1 42.27 -6.45 47.40
C MET A 1 40.83 -6.89 47.36
N ARG A 2 39.89 -6.02 47.79
CA ARG A 2 38.47 -6.32 47.90
C ARG A 2 37.78 -5.88 46.59
N ASN A 3 37.26 -6.84 45.82
CA ASN A 3 36.42 -6.56 44.65
C ASN A 3 35.05 -6.06 45.12
N LEU A 4 34.75 -4.79 44.87
CA LEU A 4 33.38 -4.27 45.00
C LEU A 4 32.62 -4.64 43.70
N LEU A 5 31.64 -5.51 43.86
CA LEU A 5 30.61 -5.74 42.86
C LEU A 5 29.62 -4.55 42.91
N LEU A 6 29.62 -3.69 41.94
CA LEU A 6 28.56 -2.71 41.74
C LEU A 6 27.35 -3.40 41.08
N ILE A 7 26.32 -3.69 41.90
CA ILE A 7 25.02 -4.10 41.42
C ILE A 7 24.29 -2.84 40.99
N GLY A 8 24.24 -2.62 39.70
CA GLY A 8 23.40 -1.56 39.09
C GLY A 8 21.93 -1.89 39.28
N LEU A 9 21.27 -1.21 40.20
CA LEU A 9 19.81 -1.23 40.35
C LEU A 9 19.23 -0.52 39.13
N PHE A 10 18.75 -1.27 38.13
CA PHE A 10 17.85 -0.70 37.07
C PHE A 10 16.51 -0.37 37.75
N LEU A 11 16.31 0.88 38.11
CA LEU A 11 14.99 1.43 38.38
C LEU A 11 14.20 1.39 37.07
N ILE A 12 13.38 0.36 36.88
CA ILE A 12 12.29 0.38 35.93
C ILE A 12 11.32 1.45 36.44
N PRO A 13 11.09 2.54 35.73
CA PRO A 13 10.02 3.46 36.12
C PRO A 13 8.70 2.69 35.95
N THR A 14 8.15 2.18 37.07
CA THR A 14 6.74 1.86 37.09
C THR A 14 6.02 3.18 36.80
N LEU A 15 5.48 3.29 35.60
CA LEU A 15 4.45 4.28 35.29
C LEU A 15 3.26 3.94 36.21
N ALA A 16 3.31 4.45 37.43
CA ALA A 16 2.14 4.55 38.27
C ALA A 16 1.17 5.43 37.48
N SER A 17 0.13 4.84 36.91
CA SER A 17 -1.01 5.57 36.40
C SER A 17 -1.54 6.36 37.57
N ALA A 18 -1.17 7.65 37.62
CA ALA A 18 -1.70 8.56 38.62
C ALA A 18 -3.21 8.61 38.38
N GLN A 19 -3.99 7.92 39.19
CA GLN A 19 -5.43 8.05 39.23
C GLN A 19 -5.74 9.56 39.37
N ARG A 20 -6.23 10.15 38.28
CA ARG A 20 -6.64 11.54 38.28
C ARG A 20 -7.92 11.69 39.12
N ASN A 21 -7.74 11.85 40.40
CA ASN A 21 -8.83 12.26 41.27
C ASN A 21 -9.03 13.78 41.07
N ASN A 22 -10.14 14.15 40.45
CA ASN A 22 -10.48 15.57 40.22
C ASN A 22 -11.09 16.25 41.46
N GLY A 23 -10.97 15.64 42.63
CA GLY A 23 -11.51 16.19 43.90
C GLY A 23 -13.04 16.14 44.00
N LYS A 24 -13.76 15.58 43.02
CA LYS A 24 -15.24 15.50 42.98
C LYS A 24 -15.78 14.09 43.12
N GLY A 25 -14.99 13.17 43.65
CA GLY A 25 -15.40 11.75 43.85
C GLY A 25 -15.45 10.92 42.56
N MET A 26 -14.97 11.44 41.43
CA MET A 26 -14.89 10.68 40.17
C MET A 26 -13.54 9.97 40.06
N ILE A 27 -13.58 8.70 39.77
CA ILE A 27 -12.40 7.87 39.47
C ILE A 27 -12.36 7.64 37.98
N TYR A 28 -11.21 7.89 37.35
CA TYR A 28 -10.97 7.55 35.96
C TYR A 28 -10.34 6.13 35.90
N LEU A 29 -10.96 5.27 35.11
CA LEU A 29 -10.50 3.90 34.87
C LEU A 29 -9.62 3.86 33.63
N ASP A 30 -8.47 4.55 33.68
CA ASP A 30 -7.54 4.64 32.53
C ASP A 30 -7.01 3.27 32.10
N GLU A 31 -6.93 2.30 33.03
CA GLU A 31 -6.59 0.92 32.78
C GLU A 31 -7.56 0.19 31.84
N ASN A 32 -8.80 0.67 31.74
CA ASN A 32 -9.81 0.11 30.84
C ASN A 32 -9.71 0.69 29.42
N ARG A 33 -8.87 1.71 29.21
CA ARG A 33 -8.68 2.29 27.88
C ARG A 33 -7.76 1.43 27.05
N ARG A 34 -8.23 1.05 25.85
CA ARG A 34 -7.36 0.41 24.85
C ARG A 34 -6.27 1.40 24.43
N PRO A 35 -4.98 1.01 24.48
CA PRO A 35 -3.92 1.83 23.93
C PRO A 35 -4.15 2.10 22.45
N VAL A 36 -3.98 3.33 22.04
CA VAL A 36 -4.00 3.71 20.62
C VAL A 36 -2.55 3.84 20.18
N LEU A 37 -2.09 2.88 19.37
CA LEU A 37 -0.71 2.81 18.89
C LEU A 37 -0.70 3.03 17.39
N ARG A 38 0.37 3.66 16.89
CA ARG A 38 0.67 3.74 15.46
C ARG A 38 1.53 2.54 15.07
N GLU A 39 1.19 1.86 14.01
CA GLU A 39 2.09 0.90 13.39
C GLU A 39 3.30 1.61 12.79
N ASN A 40 4.45 1.01 12.97
CA ASN A 40 5.68 1.47 12.35
C ASN A 40 6.06 0.51 11.23
N ILE A 41 5.55 0.79 10.03
CA ILE A 41 5.87 0.01 8.82
C ILE A 41 7.26 0.44 8.34
N MET A 42 8.21 -0.48 8.42
CA MET A 42 9.59 -0.24 8.01
C MET A 42 9.86 -0.80 6.61
N ILE A 43 10.12 0.07 5.66
CA ILE A 43 10.58 -0.26 4.32
C ILE A 43 11.83 0.61 4.06
N PRO A 44 12.98 0.02 3.71
CA PRO A 44 14.18 0.78 3.42
C PRO A 44 13.99 1.73 2.23
N ALA A 45 14.77 2.82 2.21
CA ALA A 45 14.83 3.69 1.05
C ALA A 45 15.32 2.92 -0.20
N VAL A 46 14.75 3.23 -1.36
CA VAL A 46 15.04 2.57 -2.63
C VAL A 46 15.66 3.58 -3.59
N ASN A 47 16.90 3.35 -4.01
CA ASN A 47 17.63 4.23 -4.94
C ASN A 47 17.67 5.70 -4.50
N GLY A 48 17.66 5.96 -3.19
CA GLY A 48 17.67 7.31 -2.61
C GLY A 48 16.27 7.90 -2.37
N PHE A 49 15.20 7.26 -2.82
CA PHE A 49 13.82 7.66 -2.56
C PHE A 49 13.31 7.06 -1.24
N GLU A 50 12.53 7.83 -0.48
CA GLU A 50 11.72 7.30 0.62
C GLU A 50 10.54 6.50 0.07
N VAL A 51 10.19 5.41 0.76
CA VAL A 51 9.02 4.58 0.38
C VAL A 51 7.84 4.95 1.26
N LEU A 52 6.94 5.77 0.73
CA LEU A 52 5.75 6.25 1.43
C LEU A 52 4.59 5.28 1.25
N LYS A 53 3.86 5.04 2.35
CA LYS A 53 2.67 4.18 2.42
C LYS A 53 1.44 5.03 2.21
N CYS A 54 0.76 4.88 1.08
CA CYS A 54 -0.32 5.76 0.65
C CYS A 54 -1.59 4.98 0.32
N ASP A 55 -2.73 5.50 0.73
CA ASP A 55 -4.03 5.00 0.30
C ASP A 55 -4.83 6.13 -0.36
N PHE A 56 -5.10 5.98 -1.64
CA PHE A 56 -5.69 7.03 -2.48
C PHE A 56 -7.14 6.74 -2.88
N HIS A 57 -7.79 5.77 -2.22
CA HIS A 57 -9.19 5.42 -2.47
C HIS A 57 -9.88 5.04 -1.17
N THR A 58 -10.62 5.99 -0.59
CA THR A 58 -11.37 5.77 0.66
C THR A 58 -12.66 6.58 0.69
N HIS A 59 -13.70 6.03 1.32
CA HIS A 59 -15.04 6.61 1.40
C HIS A 59 -15.42 6.99 2.81
N THR A 60 -16.31 7.98 2.91
CA THR A 60 -16.88 8.46 4.16
C THR A 60 -18.41 8.56 4.04
N VAL A 61 -19.09 9.01 5.11
CA VAL A 61 -20.54 9.26 5.10
C VAL A 61 -20.96 10.36 4.11
N PHE A 62 -20.01 11.04 3.46
CA PHE A 62 -20.30 12.02 2.41
C PHE A 62 -20.55 11.36 1.04
N SER A 63 -20.29 10.04 0.92
CA SER A 63 -20.78 9.19 -0.15
C SER A 63 -21.49 7.97 0.46
N ASP A 64 -21.03 6.78 0.22
CA ASP A 64 -21.59 5.51 0.69
C ASP A 64 -20.76 4.82 1.78
N GLY A 65 -19.69 5.47 2.24
CA GLY A 65 -18.94 5.00 3.40
C GLY A 65 -19.74 5.13 4.70
N HIS A 66 -19.45 4.28 5.66
CA HIS A 66 -20.17 4.20 6.93
C HIS A 66 -19.47 4.91 8.08
N VAL A 67 -18.38 5.65 7.82
CA VAL A 67 -17.60 6.30 8.87
C VAL A 67 -17.46 7.80 8.64
N TRP A 68 -17.34 8.53 9.74
CA TRP A 68 -17.05 9.95 9.69
C TRP A 68 -15.58 10.20 9.26
N PRO A 69 -15.27 11.29 8.51
CA PRO A 69 -13.92 11.54 8.01
C PRO A 69 -12.80 11.40 9.05
N ASN A 70 -13.01 11.90 10.27
CA ASN A 70 -11.99 11.79 11.33
C ASN A 70 -11.61 10.34 11.67
N VAL A 71 -12.52 9.39 11.46
CA VAL A 71 -12.24 7.97 11.66
C VAL A 71 -11.23 7.50 10.60
N ARG A 72 -11.39 7.92 9.33
CA ARG A 72 -10.43 7.58 8.25
C ARG A 72 -9.03 8.09 8.57
N ASN A 73 -8.92 9.33 9.08
CA ASN A 73 -7.62 9.86 9.47
C ASN A 73 -7.01 9.10 10.66
N GLN A 74 -7.84 8.74 11.65
CA GLN A 74 -7.38 7.94 12.79
C GLN A 74 -6.89 6.56 12.35
N GLU A 75 -7.64 5.88 11.49
CA GLU A 75 -7.25 4.58 10.92
C GLU A 75 -5.95 4.69 10.11
N ALA A 76 -5.84 5.70 9.23
CA ALA A 76 -4.62 5.95 8.47
C ALA A 76 -3.38 6.13 9.38
N TRP A 77 -3.54 6.90 10.46
CA TRP A 77 -2.49 7.08 11.43
C TRP A 77 -2.16 5.78 12.18
N GLN A 78 -3.16 5.05 12.68
CA GLN A 78 -2.97 3.81 13.42
C GLN A 78 -2.27 2.75 12.57
N GLU A 79 -2.58 2.66 11.29
CA GLU A 79 -2.07 1.67 10.37
C GLU A 79 -0.79 2.09 9.63
N GLY A 80 -0.16 3.17 10.07
CA GLY A 80 1.17 3.54 9.61
C GLY A 80 1.22 4.23 8.24
N LEU A 81 0.08 4.70 7.70
CA LEU A 81 0.09 5.44 6.43
C LEU A 81 0.84 6.76 6.54
N ASP A 82 1.45 7.17 5.44
CA ASP A 82 2.06 8.49 5.25
C ASP A 82 1.10 9.47 4.58
N ALA A 83 0.30 8.98 3.63
CA ALA A 83 -0.67 9.79 2.92
C ALA A 83 -2.03 9.09 2.79
N LEU A 84 -3.09 9.89 2.76
CA LEU A 84 -4.48 9.46 2.61
C LEU A 84 -5.21 10.40 1.66
N ALA A 85 -5.97 9.84 0.70
CA ALA A 85 -6.97 10.60 -0.05
C ALA A 85 -8.38 10.26 0.44
N ILE A 86 -9.25 11.27 0.50
CA ILE A 86 -10.69 11.10 0.60
C ILE A 86 -11.25 11.23 -0.80
N THR A 87 -11.89 10.18 -1.27
CA THR A 87 -12.39 10.05 -2.64
C THR A 87 -13.87 9.67 -2.66
N ASP A 88 -14.64 10.36 -1.82
CA ASP A 88 -16.09 10.19 -1.81
C ASP A 88 -16.67 10.29 -3.23
N HIS A 89 -17.64 9.44 -3.55
CA HIS A 89 -18.37 9.46 -4.82
C HIS A 89 -18.99 10.83 -5.10
N ILE A 90 -18.95 11.25 -6.34
CA ILE A 90 -19.59 12.49 -6.78
C ILE A 90 -21.09 12.25 -6.99
N GLU A 91 -21.44 11.16 -7.67
CA GLU A 91 -22.78 10.90 -8.15
C GLU A 91 -23.59 9.96 -7.26
N TYR A 92 -22.93 9.24 -6.34
CA TYR A 92 -23.58 8.26 -5.47
C TYR A 92 -23.48 8.69 -4.00
N THR A 93 -24.54 9.28 -3.49
CA THR A 93 -24.64 9.85 -2.15
C THR A 93 -25.88 9.34 -1.41
N PRO A 94 -25.87 8.05 -0.99
CA PRO A 94 -27.06 7.43 -0.38
C PRO A 94 -27.48 8.07 0.94
N HIS A 95 -26.55 8.73 1.65
CA HIS A 95 -26.82 9.36 2.96
C HIS A 95 -27.30 10.82 2.87
N LYS A 96 -27.61 11.33 1.67
CA LYS A 96 -27.97 12.75 1.44
C LYS A 96 -29.19 13.25 2.21
N GLU A 97 -30.08 12.37 2.64
CA GLU A 97 -31.24 12.73 3.45
C GLU A 97 -30.86 13.03 4.92
N ASP A 98 -29.77 12.43 5.41
CA ASP A 98 -29.31 12.53 6.80
C ASP A 98 -28.05 13.38 6.92
N VAL A 99 -27.23 13.43 5.89
CA VAL A 99 -25.95 14.15 5.86
C VAL A 99 -25.97 15.21 4.76
N ASN A 100 -25.56 16.42 5.09
CA ASN A 100 -25.39 17.48 4.10
C ASN A 100 -24.14 17.13 3.22
N VAL A 101 -24.38 16.34 2.18
CA VAL A 101 -23.36 15.92 1.25
C VAL A 101 -22.96 17.06 0.33
N ALA A 102 -21.74 17.54 0.47
CA ALA A 102 -21.13 18.50 -0.43
C ALA A 102 -19.77 17.94 -0.85
N HIS A 103 -19.51 17.94 -2.17
CA HIS A 103 -18.22 17.51 -2.68
C HIS A 103 -17.10 18.30 -1.99
N ASN A 104 -15.96 17.70 -1.75
CA ASN A 104 -14.84 18.22 -0.97
C ASN A 104 -15.09 18.35 0.56
N ARG A 105 -16.28 18.08 1.07
CA ARG A 105 -16.57 18.29 2.51
C ARG A 105 -15.81 17.30 3.39
N GLY A 106 -15.72 16.04 2.98
CA GLY A 106 -14.91 14.99 3.66
C GLY A 106 -13.46 15.46 3.83
N TYR A 107 -12.84 15.92 2.75
CA TYR A 107 -11.50 16.48 2.78
C TYR A 107 -11.40 17.69 3.72
N ALA A 108 -12.29 18.67 3.58
CA ALA A 108 -12.24 19.91 4.35
C ALA A 108 -12.32 19.70 5.87
N LEU A 109 -13.09 18.70 6.31
CA LEU A 109 -13.19 18.34 7.72
C LEU A 109 -11.91 17.70 8.28
N LEU A 110 -11.06 17.14 7.42
CA LEU A 110 -9.85 16.44 7.84
C LEU A 110 -8.60 17.31 7.91
N VAL A 111 -8.56 18.45 7.23
CA VAL A 111 -7.34 19.27 7.08
C VAL A 111 -6.57 19.45 8.38
N GLU A 112 -7.26 19.91 9.45
CA GLU A 112 -6.61 20.17 10.74
C GLU A 112 -6.21 18.86 11.46
N SER A 113 -7.07 17.84 11.44
CA SER A 113 -6.76 16.58 12.12
C SER A 113 -5.64 15.81 11.41
N ALA A 114 -5.59 15.81 10.09
CA ALA A 114 -4.51 15.22 9.31
C ALA A 114 -3.17 15.90 9.58
N LYS A 115 -3.17 17.24 9.65
CA LYS A 115 -1.98 18.01 10.03
C LYS A 115 -1.50 17.65 11.44
N MET A 116 -2.41 17.54 12.42
CA MET A 116 -2.05 17.17 13.80
C MET A 116 -1.50 15.73 13.91
N SER A 117 -2.03 14.81 13.12
CA SER A 117 -1.56 13.41 13.08
C SER A 117 -0.38 13.18 12.13
N ASN A 118 0.09 14.24 11.45
CA ASN A 118 1.17 14.17 10.46
C ASN A 118 0.86 13.19 9.32
N ILE A 119 -0.38 13.17 8.84
CA ILE A 119 -0.81 12.47 7.63
C ILE A 119 -0.87 13.48 6.49
N LEU A 120 -0.26 13.16 5.36
CA LEU A 120 -0.38 13.96 4.13
C LEU A 120 -1.75 13.72 3.53
N LEU A 121 -2.62 14.72 3.66
CA LEU A 121 -3.99 14.63 3.16
C LEU A 121 -4.05 15.08 1.71
N VAL A 122 -4.48 14.18 0.82
CA VAL A 122 -4.67 14.44 -0.60
C VAL A 122 -6.16 14.66 -0.87
N LYS A 123 -6.47 15.73 -1.59
CA LYS A 123 -7.84 16.03 -2.02
C LYS A 123 -8.19 15.19 -3.24
N GLY A 124 -9.29 14.47 -3.17
CA GLY A 124 -9.75 13.60 -4.26
C GLY A 124 -11.26 13.50 -4.34
N SER A 125 -11.72 12.76 -5.34
CA SER A 125 -13.11 12.38 -5.55
C SER A 125 -13.16 11.15 -6.44
N GLU A 126 -14.17 10.31 -6.28
CA GLU A 126 -14.46 9.24 -7.18
C GLU A 126 -15.57 9.62 -8.15
N ILE A 127 -15.27 9.54 -9.45
CA ILE A 127 -16.19 9.76 -10.55
C ILE A 127 -16.84 8.43 -10.89
N THR A 128 -18.12 8.29 -10.57
CA THR A 128 -18.88 7.05 -10.72
C THR A 128 -19.48 6.94 -12.10
N ARG A 129 -19.24 5.83 -12.77
CA ARG A 129 -19.84 5.47 -14.05
C ARG A 129 -20.34 4.02 -14.02
N ASN A 130 -21.28 3.70 -14.89
CA ASN A 130 -21.67 2.32 -15.07
C ASN A 130 -20.51 1.51 -15.64
N THR A 131 -20.43 0.25 -15.30
CA THR A 131 -19.44 -0.67 -15.85
C THR A 131 -19.96 -1.25 -17.18
N PRO A 132 -19.19 -1.26 -18.27
CA PRO A 132 -17.96 -0.51 -18.47
C PRO A 132 -18.19 1.01 -18.69
N PRO A 133 -17.25 1.92 -18.39
CA PRO A 133 -15.89 1.70 -17.92
C PRO A 133 -15.77 1.44 -16.41
N GLY A 134 -16.80 1.71 -15.59
CA GLY A 134 -16.69 1.78 -14.15
C GLY A 134 -16.16 3.13 -13.65
N HIS A 135 -15.49 3.16 -12.54
CA HIS A 135 -15.17 4.37 -11.79
C HIS A 135 -13.74 4.87 -12.04
N PHE A 136 -13.54 6.16 -11.76
CA PHE A 136 -12.22 6.81 -11.82
C PHE A 136 -11.99 7.66 -10.59
N ASN A 137 -10.86 7.54 -9.96
CA ASN A 137 -10.42 8.50 -8.96
C ASN A 137 -9.67 9.66 -9.61
N ALA A 138 -10.01 10.88 -9.16
CA ALA A 138 -9.28 12.10 -9.46
C ALA A 138 -8.69 12.63 -8.15
N ILE A 139 -7.39 12.52 -7.96
CA ILE A 139 -6.68 13.02 -6.78
C ILE A 139 -5.82 14.24 -7.12
N PHE A 140 -5.41 15.01 -6.11
CA PHE A 140 -4.80 16.33 -6.28
C PHE A 140 -5.71 17.31 -7.04
N THR A 141 -7.02 17.15 -6.92
CA THR A 141 -8.01 17.98 -7.58
C THR A 141 -8.21 19.31 -6.84
N GLY A 142 -8.60 20.35 -7.58
CA GLY A 142 -8.93 21.66 -7.01
C GLY A 142 -10.32 21.69 -6.39
N ASP A 143 -11.35 21.43 -7.19
CA ASP A 143 -12.75 21.46 -6.78
C ASP A 143 -13.59 20.44 -7.55
N ALA A 144 -14.12 19.46 -6.83
CA ALA A 144 -14.95 18.41 -7.38
C ALA A 144 -16.42 18.82 -7.61
N SER A 145 -16.86 19.99 -7.09
CA SER A 145 -18.25 20.44 -7.22
C SER A 145 -18.70 20.63 -8.66
N GLY A 146 -17.76 20.88 -9.58
CA GLY A 146 -18.04 21.07 -11.00
C GLY A 146 -18.11 19.79 -11.83
N TYR A 147 -17.93 18.59 -11.22
CA TYR A 147 -17.88 17.33 -11.97
C TYR A 147 -19.27 16.73 -12.27
N THR A 148 -20.30 17.15 -11.53
CA THR A 148 -21.63 16.53 -11.47
C THR A 148 -22.51 16.74 -12.71
N GLU A 149 -22.02 17.30 -13.80
CA GLU A 149 -22.83 17.52 -14.96
C GLU A 149 -23.05 16.24 -15.77
N ASP A 150 -24.33 16.02 -16.04
CA ASP A 150 -24.94 15.11 -16.98
C ASP A 150 -24.40 13.66 -17.03
N ARG A 151 -25.14 12.77 -16.36
CA ARG A 151 -24.98 11.31 -16.46
C ARG A 151 -25.62 10.72 -17.72
N SER A 152 -26.00 11.53 -18.71
CA SER A 152 -26.92 11.13 -19.78
C SER A 152 -26.36 10.13 -20.78
N GLY A 153 -25.09 9.68 -20.62
CA GLY A 153 -24.50 8.69 -21.51
C GLY A 153 -23.64 7.67 -20.76
N GLU A 154 -23.79 6.40 -21.11
CA GLU A 154 -22.94 5.30 -20.60
C GLU A 154 -21.45 5.53 -20.85
N GLN A 155 -21.09 6.46 -21.73
CA GLN A 155 -19.73 6.82 -22.09
C GLN A 155 -19.42 8.31 -21.85
N ASP A 156 -20.10 8.97 -20.90
CA ASP A 156 -19.82 10.35 -20.58
C ASP A 156 -18.47 10.50 -19.85
N ARG A 157 -17.52 11.14 -20.51
CA ARG A 157 -16.20 11.48 -20.03
C ARG A 157 -16.07 12.90 -19.49
N SER A 158 -17.15 13.68 -19.48
CA SER A 158 -17.11 15.10 -19.14
C SER A 158 -16.53 15.37 -17.75
N ALA A 159 -16.94 14.62 -16.73
CA ALA A 159 -16.42 14.77 -15.38
C ALA A 159 -14.91 14.43 -15.28
N VAL A 160 -14.46 13.36 -15.96
CA VAL A 160 -13.04 13.01 -16.03
C VAL A 160 -12.23 14.11 -16.72
N MET A 161 -12.74 14.66 -17.81
CA MET A 161 -12.08 15.77 -18.53
C MET A 161 -12.06 17.06 -17.72
N LYS A 162 -13.09 17.35 -16.91
CA LYS A 162 -13.10 18.48 -15.98
C LYS A 162 -12.06 18.32 -14.87
N ALA A 163 -11.89 17.09 -14.35
CA ALA A 163 -10.83 16.79 -13.40
C ALA A 163 -9.44 16.95 -14.03
N ALA A 164 -9.26 16.45 -15.25
CA ALA A 164 -8.03 16.62 -16.03
C ALA A 164 -7.69 18.10 -16.27
N ALA A 165 -8.69 18.93 -16.57
CA ALA A 165 -8.52 20.37 -16.72
C ALA A 165 -8.06 21.09 -15.43
N GLN A 166 -8.28 20.48 -14.27
CA GLN A 166 -7.76 20.93 -12.96
C GLN A 166 -6.38 20.32 -12.61
N ASN A 167 -5.73 19.66 -13.57
CA ASN A 167 -4.45 18.97 -13.36
C ASN A 167 -4.52 17.87 -12.31
N ALA A 168 -5.67 17.20 -12.12
CA ALA A 168 -5.80 16.06 -11.24
C ALA A 168 -4.99 14.86 -11.76
N PHE A 169 -4.46 14.04 -10.85
CA PHE A 169 -3.96 12.71 -11.19
C PHE A 169 -5.15 11.77 -11.24
N ILE A 170 -5.41 11.16 -12.38
CA ILE A 170 -6.61 10.35 -12.61
C ILE A 170 -6.20 8.90 -12.83
N PHE A 171 -6.84 7.99 -12.12
CA PHE A 171 -6.62 6.56 -12.29
C PHE A 171 -7.95 5.81 -12.38
N TRP A 172 -7.93 4.71 -13.13
CA TRP A 172 -9.08 3.84 -13.35
C TRP A 172 -9.18 2.84 -12.21
N ASN A 173 -10.34 2.83 -11.53
CA ASN A 173 -10.57 2.03 -10.33
C ASN A 173 -10.99 0.61 -10.67
N HIS A 174 -10.64 -0.34 -9.79
CA HIS A 174 -11.17 -1.71 -9.66
C HIS A 174 -11.84 -2.25 -10.94
N HIS A 175 -11.18 -2.13 -12.09
CA HIS A 175 -11.71 -2.63 -13.34
C HIS A 175 -12.07 -4.12 -13.21
N GLY A 176 -13.21 -4.53 -13.76
CA GLY A 176 -13.67 -5.91 -13.64
C GLY A 176 -14.27 -6.31 -12.29
N TRP A 177 -14.55 -5.36 -11.38
CA TRP A 177 -15.20 -5.65 -10.10
C TRP A 177 -16.60 -6.25 -10.25
N GLN A 178 -17.25 -6.05 -11.41
CA GLN A 178 -18.52 -6.69 -11.78
C GLN A 178 -18.27 -7.78 -12.85
N PRO A 179 -17.82 -8.97 -12.47
CA PRO A 179 -17.33 -9.99 -13.42
C PRO A 179 -18.41 -10.56 -14.36
N GLY A 180 -19.69 -10.35 -14.06
CA GLY A 180 -20.80 -10.80 -14.91
C GLY A 180 -21.20 -9.82 -16.01
N ILE A 181 -20.57 -8.65 -16.08
CA ILE A 181 -20.88 -7.63 -17.07
C ILE A 181 -19.89 -7.72 -18.23
N GLU A 182 -20.44 -7.79 -19.47
CA GLU A 182 -19.64 -7.77 -20.70
C GLU A 182 -18.78 -6.50 -20.77
N GLY A 183 -17.52 -6.65 -21.16
CA GLY A 183 -16.54 -5.55 -21.21
C GLY A 183 -15.93 -5.15 -19.89
N SER A 184 -16.33 -5.74 -18.77
CA SER A 184 -15.82 -5.41 -17.43
C SER A 184 -14.31 -5.60 -17.29
N TYR A 185 -13.71 -6.53 -18.06
CA TYR A 185 -12.27 -6.84 -18.04
C TYR A 185 -11.55 -6.40 -19.32
N GLU A 186 -12.11 -5.44 -20.06
CA GLU A 186 -11.60 -5.07 -21.37
C GLU A 186 -11.08 -3.64 -21.39
N TRP A 187 -10.13 -3.39 -22.28
CA TRP A 187 -9.67 -2.05 -22.62
C TRP A 187 -10.60 -1.47 -23.69
N ILE A 188 -11.57 -0.66 -23.28
CA ILE A 188 -12.61 -0.13 -24.14
C ILE A 188 -12.22 1.23 -24.76
N ASP A 189 -12.95 1.65 -25.81
CA ASP A 189 -12.68 2.88 -26.56
C ASP A 189 -12.65 4.14 -25.68
N LEU A 190 -13.55 4.25 -24.68
CA LEU A 190 -13.55 5.40 -23.77
C LEU A 190 -12.24 5.48 -22.98
N VAL A 191 -11.74 4.35 -22.46
CA VAL A 191 -10.48 4.31 -21.71
C VAL A 191 -9.29 4.60 -22.62
N GLU A 192 -9.32 4.10 -23.88
CA GLU A 192 -8.32 4.43 -24.90
C GLU A 192 -8.31 5.92 -25.24
N ASP A 193 -9.46 6.56 -25.32
CA ASP A 193 -9.57 8.00 -25.56
C ASP A 193 -9.03 8.83 -24.40
N LEU A 194 -9.31 8.43 -23.13
CA LEU A 194 -8.74 9.07 -21.94
C LEU A 194 -7.22 8.91 -21.90
N TYR A 195 -6.71 7.73 -22.25
CA TYR A 195 -5.28 7.49 -22.37
C TYR A 195 -4.63 8.36 -23.44
N LYS A 196 -5.16 8.38 -24.66
CA LYS A 196 -4.64 9.20 -25.78
C LYS A 196 -4.69 10.69 -25.49
N SER A 197 -5.71 11.17 -24.79
CA SER A 197 -5.81 12.57 -24.35
C SER A 197 -4.95 12.92 -23.14
N LYS A 198 -4.19 11.94 -22.61
CA LYS A 198 -3.37 12.06 -21.39
C LYS A 198 -4.18 12.45 -20.15
N ALA A 199 -5.45 12.12 -20.13
CA ALA A 199 -6.32 12.27 -18.96
C ALA A 199 -6.28 11.08 -18.02
N LEU A 200 -5.80 9.92 -18.47
CA LEU A 200 -5.60 8.72 -17.65
C LEU A 200 -4.12 8.57 -17.31
N HIS A 201 -3.79 8.51 -16.00
CA HIS A 201 -2.43 8.46 -15.50
C HIS A 201 -2.06 7.12 -14.90
N GLY A 202 -3.02 6.38 -14.32
CA GLY A 202 -2.79 5.12 -13.64
C GLY A 202 -4.01 4.19 -13.64
N ILE A 203 -3.83 2.98 -13.11
CA ILE A 203 -4.91 2.00 -12.91
C ILE A 203 -4.72 1.33 -11.57
N GLU A 204 -5.80 1.05 -10.85
CA GLU A 204 -5.79 0.17 -9.68
C GLU A 204 -5.55 -1.28 -10.14
N VAL A 205 -4.33 -1.76 -9.87
CA VAL A 205 -3.96 -3.17 -10.06
C VAL A 205 -4.42 -3.99 -8.87
N ILE A 206 -4.44 -3.39 -7.68
CA ILE A 206 -5.01 -4.01 -6.49
C ILE A 206 -6.02 -3.06 -5.87
N ASN A 207 -7.26 -3.56 -5.65
CA ASN A 207 -8.29 -2.83 -4.94
C ASN A 207 -8.87 -3.74 -3.85
N GLY A 208 -8.91 -3.24 -2.62
CA GLY A 208 -9.37 -4.01 -1.46
C GLY A 208 -8.68 -5.38 -1.38
N PHE A 209 -9.42 -6.43 -1.61
CA PHE A 209 -8.94 -7.82 -1.56
C PHE A 209 -8.70 -8.44 -2.96
N GLY A 210 -8.89 -7.67 -4.03
CA GLY A 210 -8.78 -8.14 -5.41
C GLY A 210 -7.49 -7.71 -6.10
N ILE A 211 -6.80 -8.64 -6.78
CA ILE A 211 -5.66 -8.34 -7.64
C ILE A 211 -6.11 -8.49 -9.10
N HIS A 212 -6.07 -7.39 -9.84
CA HIS A 212 -6.50 -7.31 -11.24
C HIS A 212 -5.27 -7.38 -12.16
N LEU A 213 -4.74 -8.59 -12.36
CA LEU A 213 -3.46 -8.80 -13.05
C LEU A 213 -3.44 -8.27 -14.49
N LYS A 214 -4.57 -8.29 -15.20
CA LYS A 214 -4.67 -7.72 -16.55
C LYS A 214 -4.45 -6.20 -16.55
N ALA A 215 -4.82 -5.50 -15.46
CA ALA A 215 -4.52 -4.08 -15.28
C ALA A 215 -3.02 -3.81 -15.17
N LEU A 216 -2.26 -4.75 -14.55
CA LEU A 216 -0.81 -4.64 -14.49
C LEU A 216 -0.18 -4.65 -15.88
N ASP A 217 -0.63 -5.55 -16.78
CA ASP A 217 -0.13 -5.58 -18.15
C ASP A 217 -0.41 -4.26 -18.89
N TRP A 218 -1.61 -3.70 -18.74
CA TRP A 218 -1.92 -2.39 -19.33
C TRP A 218 -1.05 -1.27 -18.76
N CYS A 219 -0.80 -1.26 -17.44
CA CYS A 219 0.11 -0.27 -16.86
C CYS A 219 1.51 -0.35 -17.47
N ILE A 220 2.03 -1.57 -17.67
CA ILE A 220 3.36 -1.78 -18.23
C ILE A 220 3.41 -1.40 -19.71
N ASP A 221 2.47 -1.90 -20.51
CA ASP A 221 2.45 -1.72 -21.96
C ASP A 221 2.18 -0.27 -22.37
N LYS A 222 1.41 0.47 -21.56
CA LYS A 222 1.03 1.86 -21.83
C LYS A 222 1.80 2.90 -21.00
N GLY A 223 2.71 2.46 -20.12
CA GLY A 223 3.49 3.35 -19.27
C GLY A 223 2.68 4.02 -18.17
N LEU A 224 1.52 3.48 -17.81
CA LEU A 224 0.66 3.99 -16.75
C LEU A 224 1.21 3.66 -15.36
N THR A 225 0.76 4.40 -14.37
CA THR A 225 1.14 4.20 -12.96
C THR A 225 0.36 3.05 -12.36
N VAL A 226 1.07 2.16 -11.66
CA VAL A 226 0.49 1.04 -10.92
C VAL A 226 -0.02 1.54 -9.58
N MET A 227 -1.34 1.43 -9.33
CA MET A 227 -1.98 1.87 -8.10
C MET A 227 -2.51 0.68 -7.30
N ALA A 228 -2.58 0.84 -6.00
CA ALA A 228 -3.29 -0.04 -5.08
C ALA A 228 -3.95 0.77 -3.99
N SER A 229 -5.18 0.46 -3.67
CA SER A 229 -5.97 1.20 -2.69
C SER A 229 -6.92 0.28 -1.94
N SER A 230 -7.37 0.71 -0.77
CA SER A 230 -8.25 -0.12 0.06
C SER A 230 -9.71 -0.06 -0.34
N ASP A 231 -10.16 1.04 -0.93
CA ASP A 231 -11.56 1.29 -1.27
C ASP A 231 -12.48 1.12 -0.04
N MET A 232 -12.01 1.64 1.08
CA MET A 232 -12.59 1.39 2.40
C MET A 232 -13.91 2.12 2.60
N HIS A 233 -14.98 1.37 2.85
CA HIS A 233 -16.30 1.88 3.18
C HIS A 233 -16.62 1.75 4.67
N ASN A 234 -16.28 0.61 5.28
CA ASN A 234 -16.47 0.32 6.70
C ASN A 234 -15.24 0.68 7.54
N LEU A 235 -15.24 0.28 8.80
CA LEU A 235 -14.04 0.31 9.64
C LEU A 235 -13.01 -0.71 9.12
N VAL A 236 -11.76 -0.29 8.97
CA VAL A 236 -10.67 -1.17 8.53
C VAL A 236 -10.54 -2.40 9.43
N ALA A 237 -10.71 -2.24 10.74
CA ALA A 237 -10.66 -3.32 11.71
C ALA A 237 -11.79 -4.37 11.56
N HIS A 238 -12.84 -4.06 10.81
CA HIS A 238 -13.92 -5.01 10.52
C HIS A 238 -13.65 -5.84 9.26
N GLU A 239 -12.77 -5.39 8.38
CA GLU A 239 -12.55 -6.01 7.08
C GLU A 239 -11.19 -6.73 7.00
N TYR A 240 -10.15 -6.18 7.63
CA TYR A 240 -8.83 -6.79 7.60
C TYR A 240 -8.53 -7.62 8.84
N ASP A 241 -8.21 -8.91 8.65
CA ASP A 241 -7.82 -9.83 9.73
C ASP A 241 -6.39 -9.53 10.23
N ARG A 242 -6.31 -8.65 11.21
CA ARG A 242 -5.04 -8.22 11.82
C ARG A 242 -4.40 -9.27 12.76
N SER A 243 -4.97 -10.46 12.86
CA SER A 243 -4.36 -11.57 13.61
C SER A 243 -3.16 -12.19 12.89
N LYS A 244 -2.98 -11.86 11.61
CA LYS A 244 -1.87 -12.33 10.77
C LYS A 244 -0.88 -11.18 10.54
N ASP A 245 0.38 -11.41 10.83
CA ASP A 245 1.46 -10.39 10.81
C ASP A 245 1.67 -9.71 9.45
N TYR A 246 1.25 -10.35 8.36
CA TYR A 246 1.39 -9.83 6.99
C TYR A 246 0.08 -9.24 6.42
N VAL A 247 -1.00 -9.19 7.21
CA VAL A 247 -2.28 -8.62 6.76
C VAL A 247 -2.39 -7.17 7.21
N HIS A 248 -2.55 -6.29 6.25
CA HIS A 248 -2.76 -4.84 6.42
C HIS A 248 -3.71 -4.34 5.34
N ARG A 249 -4.16 -3.09 5.46
CA ARG A 249 -4.95 -2.47 4.39
C ARG A 249 -4.12 -2.37 3.11
N THR A 250 -4.79 -2.54 1.97
CA THR A 250 -4.16 -2.38 0.65
C THR A 250 -3.70 -0.95 0.46
N MET A 251 -2.49 -0.77 -0.08
CA MET A 251 -1.88 0.54 -0.25
C MET A 251 -0.93 0.60 -1.44
N THR A 252 -0.70 1.81 -1.93
CA THR A 252 0.36 2.12 -2.90
C THR A 252 1.64 2.49 -2.14
N LEU A 253 2.73 1.81 -2.42
CA LEU A 253 4.07 2.23 -2.03
C LEU A 253 4.56 3.24 -3.06
N VAL A 254 4.82 4.47 -2.63
CA VAL A 254 5.27 5.57 -3.49
C VAL A 254 6.72 5.89 -3.18
N MET A 255 7.61 5.79 -4.18
CA MET A 255 9.04 6.11 -4.05
C MET A 255 9.23 7.60 -4.36
N ALA A 256 9.21 8.44 -3.33
CA ALA A 256 9.25 9.89 -3.42
C ALA A 256 10.58 10.45 -2.91
N GLU A 257 10.99 11.61 -3.44
CA GLU A 257 12.22 12.29 -2.99
C GLU A 257 12.09 12.84 -1.57
N ASP A 258 10.87 13.19 -1.16
CA ASP A 258 10.56 13.77 0.14
C ASP A 258 9.13 13.43 0.55
N ARG A 259 8.81 13.59 1.83
CA ARG A 259 7.47 13.39 2.38
C ARG A 259 6.63 14.66 2.26
N THR A 260 6.29 15.02 1.01
CA THR A 260 5.43 16.16 0.66
C THR A 260 4.38 15.76 -0.38
N PRO A 261 3.24 16.45 -0.45
CA PRO A 261 2.23 16.20 -1.49
C PRO A 261 2.80 16.36 -2.91
N GLU A 262 3.67 17.33 -3.11
CA GLU A 262 4.31 17.63 -4.39
C GLU A 262 5.25 16.51 -4.83
N ALA A 263 6.06 15.96 -3.91
CA ALA A 263 6.95 14.83 -4.17
C ALA A 263 6.16 13.54 -4.43
N ILE A 264 5.04 13.33 -3.71
CA ILE A 264 4.11 12.22 -4.01
C ILE A 264 3.55 12.38 -5.43
N ARG A 265 3.04 13.56 -5.78
CA ARG A 265 2.48 13.82 -7.11
C ARG A 265 3.51 13.57 -8.21
N GLU A 266 4.72 14.06 -8.05
CA GLU A 266 5.81 13.85 -9.00
C GLU A 266 6.15 12.36 -9.14
N ALA A 267 6.23 11.62 -8.02
CA ALA A 267 6.50 10.18 -8.03
C ALA A 267 5.39 9.39 -8.73
N LEU A 268 4.12 9.78 -8.53
CA LEU A 268 2.98 9.21 -9.25
C LEU A 268 3.06 9.49 -10.76
N ASP A 269 3.35 10.73 -11.15
CA ASP A 269 3.49 11.12 -12.57
C ASP A 269 4.66 10.37 -13.24
N ALA A 270 5.73 10.08 -12.50
CA ALA A 270 6.87 9.28 -12.96
C ALA A 270 6.61 7.75 -12.91
N GLY A 271 5.50 7.31 -12.34
CA GLY A 271 5.14 5.89 -12.19
C GLY A 271 6.04 5.12 -11.22
N ARG A 272 6.68 5.80 -10.25
CA ARG A 272 7.55 5.20 -9.21
C ARG A 272 6.71 4.64 -8.07
N THR A 273 5.95 3.59 -8.37
CA THR A 273 5.01 2.97 -7.44
C THR A 273 5.11 1.45 -7.44
N VAL A 274 4.71 0.84 -6.33
CA VAL A 274 4.47 -0.60 -6.19
C VAL A 274 3.15 -0.79 -5.46
N ALA A 275 2.27 -1.61 -6.02
CA ALA A 275 1.04 -2.04 -5.37
C ALA A 275 1.36 -3.06 -4.28
N TRP A 276 0.82 -2.88 -3.07
CA TRP A 276 1.03 -3.77 -1.95
C TRP A 276 -0.27 -4.15 -1.25
N ALA A 277 -0.53 -5.46 -1.19
CA ALA A 277 -1.67 -6.02 -0.44
C ALA A 277 -1.27 -7.34 0.22
N SER A 278 -1.34 -7.39 1.55
CA SER A 278 -0.99 -8.59 2.30
C SER A 278 0.42 -9.08 1.92
N LYS A 279 0.56 -10.31 1.45
CA LYS A 279 1.84 -10.88 1.01
C LYS A 279 2.22 -10.55 -0.44
N TYR A 280 1.37 -9.85 -1.19
CA TYR A 280 1.55 -9.65 -2.62
C TYR A 280 2.04 -8.26 -2.96
N LEU A 281 2.98 -8.21 -3.88
CA LEU A 281 3.47 -7.00 -4.55
C LEU A 281 3.17 -7.10 -6.04
N ALA A 282 2.85 -5.97 -6.67
CA ALA A 282 2.73 -5.87 -8.12
C ALA A 282 3.28 -4.53 -8.59
N GLY A 283 4.05 -4.53 -9.69
CA GLY A 283 4.63 -3.29 -10.18
C GLY A 283 5.54 -3.46 -11.39
N LYS A 284 6.01 -2.34 -11.91
CA LYS A 284 7.04 -2.36 -12.96
C LYS A 284 8.29 -3.06 -12.43
N GLU A 285 8.87 -3.92 -13.25
CA GLU A 285 9.97 -4.80 -12.83
C GLU A 285 11.14 -4.02 -12.19
N GLU A 286 11.51 -2.87 -12.76
CA GLU A 286 12.56 -2.01 -12.23
C GLU A 286 12.32 -1.59 -10.78
N HIS A 287 11.07 -1.25 -10.43
CA HIS A 287 10.71 -0.78 -9.08
C HIS A 287 10.61 -1.91 -8.08
N VAL A 288 9.96 -3.02 -8.42
CA VAL A 288 9.87 -4.17 -7.51
C VAL A 288 11.23 -4.85 -7.32
N ARG A 289 12.08 -4.86 -8.35
CA ARG A 289 13.46 -5.36 -8.26
C ARG A 289 14.33 -4.51 -7.34
N ALA A 290 14.25 -3.18 -7.47
CA ALA A 290 14.97 -2.26 -6.60
C ALA A 290 14.49 -2.36 -5.15
N LEU A 291 13.17 -2.47 -4.95
CA LEU A 291 12.56 -2.67 -3.63
C LEU A 291 13.01 -3.98 -2.99
N PHE A 292 12.98 -5.10 -3.73
CA PHE A 292 13.49 -6.39 -3.25
C PHE A 292 14.97 -6.28 -2.83
N GLY A 293 15.80 -5.68 -3.68
CA GLY A 293 17.24 -5.51 -3.40
C GLY A 293 17.54 -4.63 -2.19
N ALA A 294 16.67 -3.66 -1.87
CA ALA A 294 16.80 -2.84 -0.66
C ALA A 294 16.36 -3.60 0.61
N CYS A 295 15.41 -4.52 0.48
CA CYS A 295 14.83 -5.25 1.61
C CYS A 295 15.55 -6.56 1.95
N VAL A 296 16.06 -7.29 0.92
CA VAL A 296 16.55 -8.65 1.08
C VAL A 296 18.07 -8.72 0.88
N HIS A 297 18.74 -9.24 1.88
CA HIS A 297 20.21 -9.36 1.89
C HIS A 297 20.63 -10.80 2.12
N LEU A 298 21.54 -11.30 1.28
CA LEU A 298 22.22 -12.58 1.48
C LEU A 298 23.59 -12.32 2.12
N LEU A 299 23.83 -12.92 3.30
CA LEU A 299 25.11 -12.81 3.99
C LEU A 299 26.10 -13.84 3.45
N PRO A 300 27.41 -13.65 3.62
CA PRO A 300 28.44 -14.63 3.28
C PRO A 300 28.17 -16.00 3.96
N SER A 301 28.79 -17.05 3.43
CA SER A 301 28.61 -18.40 3.98
C SER A 301 28.84 -18.45 5.50
N HIS A 302 27.84 -18.90 6.21
CA HIS A 302 27.85 -18.99 7.67
C HIS A 302 28.71 -20.16 8.14
N TYR A 303 28.56 -21.31 7.50
CA TYR A 303 29.39 -22.51 7.72
C TYR A 303 29.30 -23.49 6.53
N THR A 304 30.23 -24.44 6.49
CA THR A 304 30.23 -25.54 5.53
C THR A 304 29.98 -26.86 6.27
N GLU A 305 28.91 -27.53 5.92
CA GLU A 305 28.61 -28.89 6.35
C GLU A 305 29.37 -29.89 5.46
N VAL A 306 30.06 -30.84 6.07
CA VAL A 306 30.69 -31.97 5.37
C VAL A 306 29.91 -33.24 5.65
N LYS A 307 29.26 -33.79 4.65
CA LYS A 307 28.48 -35.05 4.78
C LYS A 307 29.38 -36.25 4.84
N ALA A 308 28.87 -37.40 5.36
CA ALA A 308 29.62 -38.64 5.47
C ALA A 308 30.21 -39.16 4.14
N ASN A 309 29.60 -38.83 3.00
CA ASN A 309 30.08 -39.16 1.66
C ASN A 309 31.13 -38.17 1.11
N GLY A 310 31.58 -37.20 1.91
CA GLY A 310 32.56 -36.17 1.52
C GLY A 310 31.97 -34.97 0.80
N ASN A 311 30.68 -34.96 0.47
CA ASN A 311 30.04 -33.80 -0.16
C ASN A 311 29.98 -32.64 0.82
N LYS A 312 30.25 -31.43 0.31
CA LYS A 312 30.22 -30.19 1.08
C LYS A 312 29.02 -29.34 0.68
N THR A 313 28.33 -28.80 1.66
CA THR A 313 27.19 -27.90 1.50
C THR A 313 27.48 -26.62 2.30
N ASN A 314 27.41 -25.47 1.62
CA ASN A 314 27.53 -24.17 2.26
C ASN A 314 26.14 -23.71 2.70
N TRP A 315 26.08 -23.08 3.87
CA TRP A 315 24.88 -22.52 4.46
C TRP A 315 25.02 -21.00 4.52
N TYR A 316 23.99 -20.30 4.11
CA TYR A 316 23.93 -18.85 4.01
C TYR A 316 22.72 -18.36 4.78
N GLU A 317 22.81 -17.20 5.40
CA GLU A 317 21.67 -16.51 5.96
C GLU A 317 21.13 -15.51 4.94
N ILE A 318 19.84 -15.67 4.57
CA ILE A 318 19.08 -14.69 3.81
C ILE A 318 18.18 -13.93 4.79
N ARG A 319 18.21 -12.60 4.75
CA ARG A 319 17.56 -11.72 5.71
C ARG A 319 16.64 -10.74 5.01
N ASN A 320 15.43 -10.58 5.52
CA ASN A 320 14.48 -9.54 5.15
C ASN A 320 14.51 -8.43 6.22
N ASN A 321 14.95 -7.24 5.86
CA ASN A 321 15.07 -6.08 6.73
C ASN A 321 13.87 -5.12 6.60
N SER A 322 12.72 -5.61 6.12
CA SER A 322 11.51 -4.82 5.90
C SER A 322 10.27 -5.49 6.49
N ASP A 323 9.14 -4.78 6.48
CA ASP A 323 7.83 -5.33 6.81
C ASP A 323 7.12 -5.96 5.62
N LEU A 324 7.78 -6.08 4.48
CA LEU A 324 7.27 -6.80 3.31
C LEU A 324 7.44 -8.31 3.50
N TYR A 325 6.60 -9.08 2.81
CA TYR A 325 6.66 -10.53 2.76
C TYR A 325 7.20 -10.98 1.40
N PHE A 326 8.10 -11.96 1.38
CA PHE A 326 8.61 -12.53 0.13
C PHE A 326 8.58 -14.06 0.18
N GLU A 327 8.08 -14.65 -0.89
CA GLU A 327 8.07 -16.09 -1.10
C GLU A 327 8.86 -16.40 -2.37
N LEU A 328 9.89 -17.24 -2.25
CA LEU A 328 10.85 -17.51 -3.31
C LEU A 328 10.84 -18.99 -3.66
N GLU A 329 10.74 -19.31 -4.93
CA GLU A 329 10.91 -20.66 -5.49
C GLU A 329 12.16 -20.73 -6.33
N LEU A 330 13.00 -21.75 -6.09
CA LEU A 330 14.23 -21.95 -6.84
C LEU A 330 13.93 -22.29 -8.30
N LYS A 331 14.40 -21.44 -9.20
CA LYS A 331 14.26 -21.56 -10.65
C LYS A 331 15.49 -22.23 -11.26
N GLU A 332 16.68 -21.74 -10.88
CA GLU A 332 17.94 -22.25 -11.40
C GLU A 332 18.99 -22.42 -10.30
N GLY A 333 19.84 -23.42 -10.46
CA GLY A 333 20.86 -23.78 -9.50
C GLY A 333 20.49 -25.03 -8.69
N ASN A 334 21.34 -25.36 -7.74
CA ASN A 334 21.14 -26.47 -6.83
C ASN A 334 21.28 -25.97 -5.39
N GLY A 335 20.15 -25.87 -4.67
CA GLY A 335 20.10 -25.29 -3.35
C GLY A 335 18.73 -25.46 -2.68
N THR A 336 18.48 -24.67 -1.64
CA THR A 336 17.18 -24.62 -0.97
C THR A 336 16.09 -24.23 -1.97
N ARG A 337 15.05 -25.06 -2.13
CA ARG A 337 14.04 -24.88 -3.17
C ARG A 337 13.03 -23.79 -2.84
N HIS A 338 12.53 -23.79 -1.62
CA HIS A 338 11.49 -22.87 -1.17
C HIS A 338 11.98 -22.03 0.02
N VAL A 339 11.81 -20.73 -0.05
CA VAL A 339 12.23 -19.77 0.97
C VAL A 339 11.08 -18.81 1.26
N VAL A 340 10.69 -18.72 2.52
CA VAL A 340 9.67 -17.76 2.97
C VAL A 340 10.33 -16.73 3.89
N LEU A 341 10.34 -15.49 3.46
CA LEU A 341 10.88 -14.38 4.22
C LEU A 341 9.73 -13.56 4.82
N TYR A 342 9.41 -13.87 6.06
CA TYR A 342 8.48 -13.06 6.84
C TYR A 342 9.05 -11.66 7.13
N PRO A 343 8.18 -10.70 7.49
CA PRO A 343 8.62 -9.39 7.94
C PRO A 343 9.74 -9.47 9.01
N ARG A 344 10.83 -8.74 8.79
CA ARG A 344 11.98 -8.62 9.73
C ARG A 344 12.59 -9.95 10.16
N ALA A 345 12.51 -10.97 9.31
CA ALA A 345 13.00 -12.32 9.63
C ALA A 345 14.23 -12.69 8.80
N ALA A 346 14.93 -13.73 9.26
CA ALA A 346 16.03 -14.36 8.55
C ALA A 346 15.78 -15.86 8.44
N GLN A 347 16.32 -16.47 7.40
CA GLN A 347 16.25 -17.90 7.15
C GLN A 347 17.60 -18.42 6.64
N LEU A 348 17.94 -19.67 6.98
CA LEU A 348 19.09 -20.33 6.39
C LEU A 348 18.69 -20.97 5.05
N ILE A 349 19.52 -20.73 4.05
CA ILE A 349 19.48 -21.44 2.77
C ILE A 349 20.80 -22.16 2.52
N SER A 350 20.77 -23.19 1.72
CA SER A 350 21.95 -24.01 1.46
C SER A 350 22.18 -24.20 -0.04
N ALA A 351 23.44 -24.37 -0.40
CA ALA A 351 23.85 -24.78 -1.73
C ALA A 351 25.10 -25.67 -1.67
N PRO A 352 25.33 -26.58 -2.62
CA PRO A 352 26.58 -27.33 -2.73
C PRO A 352 27.78 -26.39 -2.82
N ALA A 353 28.88 -26.75 -2.15
CA ALA A 353 30.11 -25.97 -2.24
C ALA A 353 30.57 -25.82 -3.70
N GLY A 354 30.93 -24.59 -4.06
CA GLY A 354 31.28 -24.25 -5.45
C GLY A 354 30.12 -23.70 -6.29
N THR A 355 28.89 -23.71 -5.76
CA THR A 355 27.77 -22.97 -6.38
C THR A 355 28.03 -21.49 -6.25
N THR A 356 27.97 -20.73 -7.36
CA THR A 356 28.26 -19.29 -7.40
C THR A 356 27.04 -18.40 -7.28
N SER A 357 25.86 -18.92 -7.62
CA SER A 357 24.58 -18.21 -7.53
C SER A 357 23.40 -19.16 -7.51
N LEU A 358 22.28 -18.67 -7.00
CA LEU A 358 20.96 -19.28 -7.08
C LEU A 358 19.99 -18.28 -7.73
N THR A 359 19.16 -18.74 -8.65
CA THR A 359 18.11 -17.92 -9.26
C THR A 359 16.76 -18.33 -8.67
N TYR A 360 16.03 -17.37 -8.14
CA TYR A 360 14.68 -17.57 -7.60
C TYR A 360 13.66 -16.76 -8.37
N ASP A 361 12.46 -17.31 -8.53
CA ASP A 361 11.26 -16.53 -8.81
C ASP A 361 10.60 -16.14 -7.48
N VAL A 362 10.36 -14.85 -7.29
CA VAL A 362 9.69 -14.30 -6.10
C VAL A 362 8.18 -14.39 -6.34
N THR A 363 7.58 -15.51 -5.97
CA THR A 363 6.19 -15.90 -6.33
C THR A 363 5.13 -15.00 -5.70
N SER A 364 5.47 -14.23 -4.66
CA SER A 364 4.62 -13.21 -4.08
C SER A 364 4.70 -11.85 -4.81
N THR A 365 5.49 -11.71 -5.88
CA THR A 365 5.73 -10.44 -6.57
C THR A 365 5.48 -10.58 -8.07
N TYR A 366 4.48 -9.85 -8.57
CA TYR A 366 4.09 -9.83 -9.97
C TYR A 366 4.74 -8.68 -10.72
N VAL A 367 5.33 -8.97 -11.88
CA VAL A 367 5.85 -8.00 -12.85
C VAL A 367 5.03 -7.97 -14.13
N ARG A 368 4.21 -9.00 -14.34
CA ARG A 368 3.18 -9.18 -15.38
C ARG A 368 2.08 -10.08 -14.84
N SER A 369 0.98 -10.16 -15.55
CA SER A 369 -0.16 -11.02 -15.16
C SER A 369 0.21 -12.49 -14.98
N ASP A 370 1.21 -12.96 -15.72
CA ASP A 370 1.67 -14.36 -15.77
C ASP A 370 3.14 -14.53 -15.34
N THR A 371 3.79 -13.44 -14.87
CA THR A 371 5.23 -13.43 -14.64
C THR A 371 5.56 -12.85 -13.27
N HIS A 372 6.33 -13.61 -12.48
CA HIS A 372 6.90 -13.18 -11.21
C HIS A 372 8.27 -12.52 -11.38
N LEU A 373 8.67 -11.75 -10.39
CA LEU A 373 10.02 -11.19 -10.33
C LEU A 373 11.05 -12.33 -10.20
N SER A 374 12.00 -12.41 -11.13
CA SER A 374 13.12 -13.36 -11.04
C SER A 374 14.37 -12.64 -10.53
N VAL A 375 15.02 -13.19 -9.50
CA VAL A 375 16.20 -12.61 -8.83
C VAL A 375 17.36 -13.59 -8.80
N VAL A 376 18.58 -13.08 -8.99
CA VAL A 376 19.82 -13.85 -8.84
C VAL A 376 20.46 -13.49 -7.51
N LEU A 377 20.68 -14.49 -6.65
CA LEU A 377 21.38 -14.35 -5.38
C LEU A 377 22.82 -14.87 -5.55
N PRO A 378 23.82 -13.97 -5.60
CA PRO A 378 25.22 -14.37 -5.69
C PRO A 378 25.70 -14.96 -4.36
N LEU A 379 26.28 -16.16 -4.40
CA LEU A 379 26.84 -16.86 -3.24
C LEU A 379 28.32 -16.49 -3.07
N LYS A 380 28.68 -15.99 -1.90
CA LYS A 380 30.05 -15.57 -1.55
C LYS A 380 30.61 -16.36 -0.38
#